data_a3031ca6c7873f26e7ea05f70378f0b4
#
_entry.id   a3031ca6c7873f26e7ea05f70378f0b4
#
_cell.length_a   1.000
_cell.length_b   1.000
_cell.length_c   1.000
_cell.angle_alpha   90.00
_cell.angle_beta   90.00
_cell.angle_gamma   90.00
#
_symmetry.space_group_name_H-M   'P 1'
#
loop_
_entity.id
_entity.type
_entity.pdbx_description
1 polymer ?
#
loop_
_entity_poly.entity_id
_entity_poly.type
_entity_poly.pdbx_seq_one_letter_code
_entity_poly.pdbx_strand_id
1 'polypeptide(L)'
;MNDPDEGLLRRYNWPAMVKRTIQEFHGIAGAVVYDKKISDDEIEMLKDYLARCVDYLDQWPLDEFSRLFRGVISKKPITDEGRLALLVFLEKVATGVDHDRPIISGIFDENPIIKFRNKSFMFTGKLQFGSRKKAENEVMIRGGA
;
A
#
# COMPACT_ATOMS: atom_id res chain seq x y z
N MET A 1 13.40 24.49 -15.20
CA MET A 1 14.79 24.05 -14.96
C MET A 1 14.79 23.18 -13.72
N ASN A 2 15.03 21.88 -13.88
CA ASN A 2 15.05 20.98 -12.73
C ASN A 2 16.40 21.12 -12.00
N ASP A 3 16.33 21.37 -10.70
CA ASP A 3 17.49 21.38 -9.82
C ASP A 3 18.10 19.96 -9.79
N PRO A 4 19.43 19.78 -10.02
CA PRO A 4 20.09 18.49 -9.91
C PRO A 4 19.89 17.82 -8.54
N ASP A 5 19.78 18.61 -7.48
CA ASP A 5 19.56 18.14 -6.13
C ASP A 5 18.14 17.59 -5.94
N GLU A 6 17.16 18.15 -6.62
CA GLU A 6 15.78 17.68 -6.58
C GLU A 6 15.65 16.24 -7.15
N GLY A 7 16.38 15.95 -8.24
CA GLY A 7 16.42 14.61 -8.82
C GLY A 7 17.05 13.56 -7.91
N LEU A 8 18.10 13.94 -7.18
CA LEU A 8 18.76 13.07 -6.20
C LEU A 8 17.88 12.83 -4.98
N LEU A 9 17.27 13.87 -4.44
CA LEU A 9 16.33 13.78 -3.31
C LEU A 9 15.13 12.91 -3.66
N ARG A 10 14.62 13.04 -4.89
CA ARG A 10 13.51 12.23 -5.39
C ARG A 10 13.87 10.75 -5.45
N ARG A 11 15.06 10.41 -5.94
CA ARG A 11 15.56 9.02 -5.96
C ARG A 11 15.73 8.45 -4.56
N TYR A 12 16.27 9.22 -3.66
CA TYR A 12 16.51 8.80 -2.29
C TYR A 12 15.21 8.57 -1.52
N ASN A 13 14.20 9.42 -1.74
CA ASN A 13 12.90 9.34 -1.07
C ASN A 13 11.88 8.45 -1.81
N TRP A 14 12.24 7.88 -2.96
CA TRP A 14 11.31 7.11 -3.80
C TRP A 14 10.57 6.01 -3.04
N PRO A 15 11.21 5.12 -2.26
CA PRO A 15 10.48 4.08 -1.52
C PRO A 15 9.46 4.64 -0.53
N ALA A 16 9.79 5.74 0.15
CA ALA A 16 8.88 6.41 1.07
C ALA A 16 7.70 7.06 0.35
N MET A 17 7.92 7.65 -0.81
CA MET A 17 6.88 8.24 -1.65
C MET A 17 5.93 7.18 -2.21
N VAL A 18 6.45 6.06 -2.68
CA VAL A 18 5.65 4.90 -3.12
C VAL A 18 4.78 4.39 -1.98
N LYS A 19 5.37 4.16 -0.82
CA LYS A 19 4.65 3.72 0.37
C LYS A 19 3.50 4.66 0.74
N ARG A 20 3.78 5.96 0.77
CA ARG A 20 2.78 6.98 1.08
C ARG A 20 1.63 6.96 0.08
N THR A 21 1.94 6.86 -1.20
CA THR A 21 0.93 6.82 -2.26
C THR A 21 0.05 5.58 -2.16
N ILE A 22 0.62 4.41 -1.87
CA ILE A 22 -0.13 3.18 -1.66
C ILE A 22 -1.03 3.28 -0.42
N GLN A 23 -0.55 3.86 0.67
CA GLN A 23 -1.34 4.09 1.87
C GLN A 23 -2.50 5.06 1.63
N GLU A 24 -2.26 6.11 0.87
CA GLU A 24 -3.29 7.06 0.45
C GLU A 24 -4.37 6.37 -0.42
N PHE A 25 -3.95 5.57 -1.37
CA PHE A 25 -4.87 4.78 -2.19
C PHE A 25 -5.70 3.79 -1.36
N HIS A 26 -5.09 3.15 -0.38
CA HIS A 26 -5.79 2.28 0.58
C HIS A 26 -6.88 3.03 1.34
N GLY A 27 -6.59 4.24 1.81
CA GLY A 27 -7.57 5.11 2.47
C GLY A 27 -8.72 5.52 1.55
N ILE A 28 -8.42 5.88 0.32
CA ILE A 28 -9.42 6.21 -0.71
C ILE A 28 -10.32 5.01 -1.01
N ALA A 29 -9.72 3.83 -1.18
CA ALA A 29 -10.46 2.59 -1.39
C ALA A 29 -11.43 2.31 -0.24
N GLY A 30 -10.99 2.46 1.00
CA GLY A 30 -11.83 2.30 2.18
C GLY A 30 -13.01 3.27 2.22
N ALA A 31 -12.79 4.53 1.84
CA ALA A 31 -13.84 5.53 1.78
C ALA A 31 -14.88 5.23 0.69
N VAL A 32 -14.41 4.83 -0.49
CA VAL A 32 -15.31 4.51 -1.62
C VAL A 32 -16.18 3.28 -1.36
N VAL A 33 -15.61 2.23 -0.74
CA VAL A 33 -16.36 1.00 -0.49
C VAL A 33 -17.30 1.07 0.72
N TYR A 34 -17.24 2.16 1.48
CA TYR A 34 -18.01 2.31 2.72
C TYR A 34 -19.53 2.16 2.49
N ASP A 35 -20.07 2.76 1.45
CA ASP A 35 -21.49 2.70 1.10
C ASP A 35 -21.83 1.59 0.09
N LYS A 36 -20.84 0.80 -0.32
CA LYS A 36 -20.94 -0.33 -1.28
C LYS A 36 -21.48 0.08 -2.65
N LYS A 37 -21.29 1.33 -3.03
CA LYS A 37 -21.65 1.87 -4.34
C LYS A 37 -20.55 2.79 -4.85
N ILE A 38 -20.42 2.88 -6.16
CA ILE A 38 -19.54 3.85 -6.80
C ILE A 38 -20.41 4.82 -7.59
N SER A 39 -20.40 6.08 -7.17
CA SER A 39 -21.09 7.16 -7.86
C SER A 39 -20.27 7.70 -9.04
N ASP A 40 -20.91 8.47 -9.91
CA ASP A 40 -20.22 9.15 -11.01
C ASP A 40 -19.18 10.15 -10.49
N ASP A 41 -19.47 10.84 -9.40
CA ASP A 41 -18.53 11.76 -8.76
C ASP A 41 -17.30 11.06 -8.22
N GLU A 42 -17.47 9.86 -7.65
CA GLU A 42 -16.34 9.03 -7.21
C GLU A 42 -15.50 8.52 -8.37
N ILE A 43 -16.12 8.19 -9.50
CA ILE A 43 -15.41 7.81 -10.72
C ILE A 43 -14.55 8.97 -11.24
N GLU A 44 -15.08 10.19 -11.28
CA GLU A 44 -14.30 11.37 -11.65
C GLU A 44 -13.17 11.66 -10.66
N MET A 45 -13.43 11.53 -9.37
CA MET A 45 -12.40 11.64 -8.32
C MET A 45 -11.27 10.62 -8.52
N LEU A 46 -11.61 9.35 -8.79
CA LEU A 46 -10.62 8.30 -9.03
C LEU A 46 -9.82 8.55 -10.28
N LYS A 47 -10.44 9.06 -11.33
CA LYS A 47 -9.78 9.47 -12.56
C LYS A 47 -8.74 10.57 -12.32
N ASP A 48 -9.11 11.60 -11.58
CA ASP A 48 -8.23 12.69 -11.22
C ASP A 48 -7.08 12.21 -10.31
N TYR A 49 -7.38 11.32 -9.38
CA TYR A 49 -6.38 10.70 -8.52
C TYR A 49 -5.34 9.91 -9.32
N LEU A 50 -5.77 9.06 -10.24
CA LEU A 50 -4.86 8.29 -11.10
C LEU A 50 -4.01 9.20 -11.98
N ALA A 51 -4.54 10.31 -12.45
CA ALA A 51 -3.78 11.30 -13.21
C ALA A 51 -2.67 11.95 -12.38
N ARG A 52 -2.92 12.20 -11.09
CA ARG A 52 -1.89 12.70 -10.16
C ARG A 52 -0.84 11.65 -9.79
N CYS A 53 -1.20 10.37 -9.85
CA CYS A 53 -0.33 9.24 -9.49
C CYS A 53 0.40 8.66 -10.70
N VAL A 54 0.53 9.39 -11.80
CA VAL A 54 1.12 8.89 -13.05
C VAL A 54 2.51 8.25 -12.86
N ASP A 55 3.33 8.80 -11.97
CA ASP A 55 4.67 8.30 -11.69
C ASP A 55 4.69 6.98 -10.90
N TYR A 56 3.55 6.59 -10.33
CA TYR A 56 3.40 5.40 -9.47
C TYR A 56 2.50 4.32 -10.08
N LEU A 57 2.07 4.49 -11.34
CA LEU A 57 1.16 3.55 -12.00
C LEU A 57 1.80 2.20 -12.37
N ASP A 58 3.09 2.05 -12.18
CA ASP A 58 3.82 0.78 -12.29
C ASP A 58 3.88 0.00 -10.98
N GLN A 59 3.42 0.61 -9.88
CA GLN A 59 3.41 0.01 -8.54
C GLN A 59 2.06 -0.64 -8.24
N TRP A 60 2.11 -1.88 -7.76
CA TRP A 60 0.90 -2.55 -7.29
C TRP A 60 0.37 -1.88 -5.99
N PRO A 61 -0.93 -1.67 -5.78
CA PRO A 61 -2.06 -2.11 -6.61
C PRO A 61 -2.48 -1.11 -7.70
N LEU A 62 -1.79 0.01 -7.85
CA LEU A 62 -2.15 1.06 -8.81
C LEU A 62 -2.05 0.59 -10.27
N ASP A 63 -1.09 -0.28 -10.58
CA ASP A 63 -0.91 -0.84 -11.92
C ASP A 63 -2.14 -1.65 -12.37
N GLU A 64 -2.61 -2.56 -11.55
CA GLU A 64 -3.81 -3.36 -11.83
C GLU A 64 -5.08 -2.51 -11.80
N PHE A 65 -5.19 -1.63 -10.81
CA PHE A 65 -6.35 -0.75 -10.71
C PHE A 65 -6.48 0.19 -11.90
N SER A 66 -5.40 0.82 -12.34
CA SER A 66 -5.43 1.71 -13.49
C SER A 66 -5.83 1.00 -14.78
N ARG A 67 -5.39 -0.22 -14.94
CA ARG A 67 -5.74 -1.07 -16.09
C ARG A 67 -7.23 -1.43 -16.09
N LEU A 68 -7.74 -1.88 -14.95
CA LEU A 68 -9.15 -2.18 -14.76
C LEU A 68 -10.02 -0.92 -14.96
N PHE A 69 -9.61 0.20 -14.36
CA PHE A 69 -10.32 1.47 -14.44
C PHE A 69 -10.44 1.97 -15.88
N ARG A 70 -9.36 1.94 -16.65
CA ARG A 70 -9.39 2.32 -18.07
C ARG A 70 -10.34 1.45 -18.87
N GLY A 71 -10.35 0.13 -18.63
CA GLY A 71 -11.27 -0.78 -19.27
C GLY A 71 -12.73 -0.46 -18.98
N VAL A 72 -13.04 -0.10 -17.74
CA VAL A 72 -14.39 0.25 -17.31
C VAL A 72 -14.87 1.58 -17.90
N ILE A 73 -14.05 2.62 -17.84
CA ILE A 73 -14.44 3.94 -18.34
C ILE A 73 -14.42 4.06 -19.87
N SER A 74 -13.78 3.13 -20.57
CA SER A 74 -13.77 3.12 -22.05
C SER A 74 -15.14 2.78 -22.64
N LYS A 75 -15.97 2.11 -21.86
CA LYS A 75 -17.36 1.78 -22.24
C LYS A 75 -18.29 2.87 -21.74
N LYS A 76 -18.97 3.52 -22.64
CA LYS A 76 -19.98 4.56 -22.31
C LYS A 76 -21.35 4.15 -22.82
N PRO A 77 -22.39 4.18 -21.96
CA PRO A 77 -22.36 4.47 -20.52
C PRO A 77 -21.61 3.39 -19.73
N ILE A 78 -21.08 3.77 -18.55
CA ILE A 78 -20.39 2.83 -17.66
C ILE A 78 -21.38 1.79 -17.18
N THR A 79 -21.06 0.52 -17.39
CA THR A 79 -21.93 -0.59 -17.04
C THR A 79 -21.95 -0.86 -15.53
N ASP A 80 -23.06 -1.42 -15.02
CA ASP A 80 -23.14 -1.85 -13.62
C ASP A 80 -22.12 -2.92 -13.29
N GLU A 81 -21.82 -3.80 -14.23
CA GLU A 81 -20.77 -4.82 -14.12
C GLU A 81 -19.38 -4.18 -13.96
N GLY A 82 -19.10 -3.12 -14.73
CA GLY A 82 -17.86 -2.36 -14.59
C GLY A 82 -17.73 -1.69 -13.24
N ARG A 83 -18.79 -1.07 -12.74
CA ARG A 83 -18.84 -0.48 -11.40
C ARG A 83 -18.62 -1.52 -10.32
N LEU A 84 -19.25 -2.68 -10.44
CA LEU A 84 -19.07 -3.79 -9.51
C LEU A 84 -17.65 -4.31 -9.52
N ALA A 85 -17.03 -4.45 -10.68
CA ALA A 85 -15.63 -4.88 -10.80
C ALA A 85 -14.67 -3.91 -10.09
N LEU A 86 -14.88 -2.61 -10.24
CA LEU A 86 -14.12 -1.58 -9.52
C LEU A 86 -14.33 -1.70 -8.00
N LEU A 87 -15.57 -1.86 -7.57
CA LEU A 87 -15.91 -1.98 -6.16
C LEU A 87 -15.26 -3.20 -5.52
N VAL A 88 -15.32 -4.35 -6.17
CA VAL A 88 -14.70 -5.60 -5.71
C VAL A 88 -13.17 -5.43 -5.58
N PHE A 89 -12.54 -4.78 -6.55
CA PHE A 89 -11.11 -4.51 -6.48
C PHE A 89 -10.75 -3.58 -5.31
N LEU A 90 -11.48 -2.48 -5.17
CA LEU A 90 -11.26 -1.52 -4.09
C LEU A 90 -11.53 -2.13 -2.71
N GLU A 91 -12.49 -3.04 -2.60
CA GLU A 91 -12.76 -3.77 -1.37
C GLU A 91 -11.59 -4.68 -0.98
N LYS A 92 -10.99 -5.38 -1.94
CA LYS A 92 -9.77 -6.15 -1.70
C LYS A 92 -8.62 -5.28 -1.21
N VAL A 93 -8.43 -4.12 -1.82
CA VAL A 93 -7.42 -3.14 -1.38
C VAL A 93 -7.71 -2.65 0.04
N ALA A 94 -8.94 -2.28 0.33
CA ALA A 94 -9.35 -1.74 1.63
C ALA A 94 -9.23 -2.75 2.77
N THR A 95 -9.56 -4.02 2.52
CA THR A 95 -9.51 -5.08 3.54
C THR A 95 -8.13 -5.70 3.71
N GLY A 96 -7.23 -5.46 2.79
CA GLY A 96 -5.90 -6.10 2.80
C GLY A 96 -5.94 -7.59 2.47
N VAL A 97 -7.08 -8.10 2.04
CA VAL A 97 -7.26 -9.52 1.70
C VAL A 97 -7.05 -9.72 0.21
N ASP A 98 -5.81 -9.81 -0.18
CA ASP A 98 -5.45 -10.45 -1.44
C ASP A 98 -4.55 -11.63 -1.10
N HIS A 99 -5.04 -12.84 -1.33
CA HIS A 99 -4.32 -14.08 -1.03
C HIS A 99 -3.03 -14.22 -1.86
N ASP A 100 -2.96 -13.54 -2.99
CA ASP A 100 -1.84 -13.65 -3.92
C ASP A 100 -0.81 -12.53 -3.73
N ARG A 101 -1.21 -11.38 -3.20
CA ARG A 101 -0.31 -10.22 -3.00
C ARG A 101 -0.72 -9.40 -1.78
N PRO A 102 0.04 -9.41 -0.70
CA PRO A 102 -0.23 -8.52 0.42
C PRO A 102 -0.12 -7.05 -0.01
N ILE A 103 -1.10 -6.24 0.36
CA ILE A 103 -1.19 -4.82 -0.03
C ILE A 103 0.03 -4.02 0.45
N ILE A 104 0.66 -4.47 1.51
CA ILE A 104 1.84 -3.84 2.09
C ILE A 104 3.08 -4.73 1.86
N SER A 105 3.13 -5.37 0.70
CA SER A 105 4.29 -6.16 0.28
C SER A 105 5.56 -5.30 0.30
N GLY A 106 6.54 -5.73 1.06
CA GLY A 106 7.82 -5.02 1.23
C GLY A 106 7.89 -4.07 2.41
N ILE A 107 6.79 -3.82 3.14
CA ILE A 107 6.80 -3.00 4.36
C ILE A 107 6.83 -3.88 5.60
N PHE A 108 6.05 -4.94 5.60
CA PHE A 108 6.05 -5.95 6.65
C PHE A 108 6.24 -7.32 6.04
N ASP A 109 7.13 -8.09 6.64
CA ASP A 109 7.28 -9.49 6.34
C ASP A 109 6.32 -10.28 7.24
N GLU A 110 5.34 -10.97 6.66
CA GLU A 110 4.34 -11.71 7.41
C GLU A 110 4.94 -12.91 8.17
N ASN A 111 5.98 -13.51 7.61
CA ASN A 111 6.66 -14.64 8.21
C ASN A 111 8.18 -14.45 8.16
N PRO A 112 8.71 -13.46 8.91
CA PRO A 112 10.15 -13.17 8.85
C PRO A 112 10.95 -14.33 9.45
N ILE A 113 11.95 -14.81 8.71
CA ILE A 113 12.96 -15.71 9.25
C ILE A 113 13.98 -14.88 10.02
N ILE A 114 13.79 -14.79 11.32
CA ILE A 114 14.67 -14.02 12.19
C ILE A 114 15.82 -14.91 12.63
N LYS A 115 17.04 -14.56 12.20
CA LYS A 115 18.26 -15.20 12.68
C LYS A 115 18.80 -14.42 13.86
N PHE A 116 18.79 -15.00 15.05
CA PHE A 116 19.23 -14.34 16.26
C PHE A 116 20.74 -14.39 16.45
N ARG A 117 21.37 -15.48 16.01
CA ARG A 117 22.80 -15.73 16.23
C ARG A 117 23.68 -14.69 15.54
N ASN A 118 24.59 -14.10 16.29
CA ASN A 118 25.51 -13.04 15.82
C ASN A 118 24.79 -11.80 15.23
N LYS A 119 23.58 -11.50 15.70
CA LYS A 119 22.82 -10.32 15.32
C LYS A 119 22.50 -9.46 16.53
N SER A 120 22.60 -8.17 16.35
CA SER A 120 22.19 -7.17 17.35
C SER A 120 20.76 -6.69 17.05
N PHE A 121 19.98 -6.50 18.10
CA PHE A 121 18.60 -6.06 17.99
C PHE A 121 18.40 -4.78 18.81
N MET A 122 17.63 -3.85 18.26
CA MET A 122 17.25 -2.63 18.94
C MET A 122 15.73 -2.54 19.00
N PHE A 123 15.21 -2.30 20.20
CA PHE A 123 13.78 -2.13 20.43
C PHE A 123 13.46 -0.66 20.69
N THR A 124 12.55 -0.11 19.91
CA THR A 124 12.10 1.28 20.03
C THR A 124 10.59 1.32 20.20
N GLY A 125 10.12 2.34 20.91
CA GLY A 125 8.69 2.54 21.12
C GLY A 125 8.10 1.64 22.20
N LYS A 126 6.77 1.57 22.25
CA LYS A 126 6.01 0.77 23.19
C LYS A 126 5.74 -0.62 22.61
N LEU A 127 6.22 -1.63 23.30
CA LEU A 127 6.06 -3.02 22.85
C LEU A 127 4.78 -3.62 23.41
N GLN A 128 4.00 -4.28 22.56
CA GLN A 128 2.81 -5.02 22.99
C GLN A 128 3.17 -6.32 23.71
N PHE A 129 4.33 -6.90 23.40
CA PHE A 129 4.84 -8.14 23.98
C PHE A 129 5.17 -8.03 25.47
N GLY A 130 5.51 -6.84 25.97
CA GLY A 130 5.89 -6.59 27.34
C GLY A 130 6.92 -5.45 27.46
N SER A 131 7.74 -5.49 28.53
CA SER A 131 8.80 -4.51 28.69
C SER A 131 9.94 -4.72 27.69
N ARG A 132 10.67 -3.64 27.39
CA ARG A 132 11.90 -3.71 26.56
C ARG A 132 12.88 -4.76 27.10
N LYS A 133 13.08 -4.78 28.41
CA LYS A 133 13.98 -5.73 29.10
C LYS A 133 13.56 -7.18 28.85
N LYS A 134 12.26 -7.49 28.84
CA LYS A 134 11.75 -8.82 28.54
C LYS A 134 12.03 -9.21 27.08
N ALA A 135 11.86 -8.30 26.13
CA ALA A 135 12.18 -8.52 24.73
C ALA A 135 13.67 -8.75 24.51
N GLU A 136 14.52 -7.97 25.16
CA GLU A 136 15.98 -8.13 25.13
C GLU A 136 16.41 -9.50 25.67
N ASN A 137 15.84 -9.95 26.78
CA ASN A 137 16.12 -11.26 27.35
C ASN A 137 15.73 -12.40 26.40
N GLU A 138 14.59 -12.31 25.74
CA GLU A 138 14.16 -13.31 24.76
C GLU A 138 15.10 -13.39 23.55
N VAL A 139 15.63 -12.28 23.09
CA VAL A 139 16.64 -12.23 22.02
C VAL A 139 17.95 -12.88 22.48
N MET A 140 18.40 -12.60 23.69
CA MET A 140 19.63 -13.18 24.26
C MET A 140 19.52 -14.71 24.43
N ILE A 141 18.37 -15.20 24.90
CA ILE A 141 18.10 -16.65 25.04
C ILE A 141 18.20 -17.35 23.70
N ARG A 142 17.81 -16.68 22.60
CA ARG A 142 17.90 -17.22 21.24
C ARG A 142 19.26 -16.99 20.54
N GLY A 143 20.25 -16.48 21.27
CA GLY A 143 21.61 -16.24 20.78
C GLY A 143 21.84 -14.91 20.06
N GLY A 144 20.92 -13.96 20.18
CA GLY A 144 21.09 -12.56 19.77
C GLY A 144 21.78 -11.70 20.82
N ALA A 145 22.05 -10.48 20.45
CA ALA A 145 22.62 -9.49 21.35
C ALA A 145 21.75 -8.23 21.44
#